data_da9049ecf7a10909b01fabbab4a4406e
#
_entry.id   da9049ecf7a10909b01fabbab4a4406e
#
_cell.length_a   1.000
_cell.length_b   1.000
_cell.length_c   1.000
_cell.angle_alpha   90.00
_cell.angle_beta   90.00
_cell.angle_gamma   90.00
#
_symmetry.space_group_name_H-M   'P 1'
#
loop_
_entity.id
_entity.type
_entity.pdbx_description
1 polymer ?
#
loop_
_entity_poly.entity_id
_entity_poly.type
_entity_poly.pdbx_seq_one_letter_code
_entity_poly.pdbx_strand_id
1 'polypeptide(L)'
;NRIANLGLVTQNVQWTIISGIVNDTLVMSVRNLGYSRNAGEFVRKYFNEIGSAGGHRAMAKAVVPLRNFKEKFGNLQADEYTNKVLALALEFLHEHQPSERKLVVKA
;
A
#
# COMPACT_ATOMS: atom_id res chain seq x y z
N ASN A 1 -7.77 -1.79 -16.93
CA ASN A 1 -7.15 -2.13 -15.66
C ASN A 1 -5.66 -1.83 -15.68
N ARG A 2 -5.21 -1.06 -14.74
CA ARG A 2 -3.78 -0.83 -14.55
C ARG A 2 -3.33 -1.56 -13.30
N ILE A 3 -2.26 -2.30 -13.44
CA ILE A 3 -1.65 -2.99 -12.32
C ILE A 3 -0.27 -2.40 -12.11
N ALA A 4 0.00 -1.96 -10.90
CA ALA A 4 1.29 -1.44 -10.53
C ALA A 4 1.93 -2.36 -9.50
N ASN A 5 3.22 -2.53 -9.63
CA ASN A 5 4.02 -3.39 -8.78
C ASN A 5 5.12 -2.53 -8.16
N LEU A 6 5.06 -2.34 -6.85
CA LEU A 6 5.98 -1.48 -6.12
C LEU A 6 6.82 -2.31 -5.17
N GLY A 7 8.12 -2.07 -5.18
CA GLY A 7 9.03 -2.71 -4.25
C GLY A 7 9.70 -1.69 -3.35
N LEU A 8 9.70 -1.96 -2.05
CA LEU A 8 10.40 -1.16 -1.03
C LEU A 8 11.40 -2.06 -0.35
N VAL A 9 12.67 -1.72 -0.42
CA VAL A 9 13.72 -2.54 0.17
C VAL A 9 14.60 -1.67 1.06
N THR A 10 14.76 -2.09 2.29
CA THR A 10 15.72 -1.51 3.24
C THR A 10 16.40 -2.67 3.96
N GLN A 11 17.26 -2.35 4.94
CA GLN A 11 17.99 -3.36 5.68
C GLN A 11 17.08 -4.40 6.34
N ASN A 12 15.93 -3.99 6.88
CA ASN A 12 15.03 -4.88 7.62
C ASN A 12 13.63 -4.94 7.01
N VAL A 13 13.43 -4.28 5.89
CA VAL A 13 12.11 -4.19 5.25
C VAL A 13 12.25 -4.57 3.78
N GLN A 14 11.42 -5.48 3.35
CA GLN A 14 11.32 -5.85 1.95
C GLN A 14 9.84 -6.06 1.64
N TRP A 15 9.24 -5.05 1.06
CA TRP A 15 7.82 -5.05 0.73
C TRP A 15 7.59 -5.04 -0.76
N THR A 16 6.59 -5.77 -1.20
CA THR A 16 6.06 -5.69 -2.56
C THR A 16 4.58 -5.38 -2.48
N ILE A 17 4.16 -4.35 -3.19
CA ILE A 17 2.76 -3.95 -3.24
C ILE A 17 2.28 -4.05 -4.67
N ILE A 18 1.22 -4.81 -4.89
CA ILE A 18 0.55 -4.91 -6.18
C ILE A 18 -0.80 -4.24 -6.03
N SER A 19 -1.10 -3.28 -6.89
CA SER A 19 -2.38 -2.59 -6.84
C SER A 19 -2.98 -2.47 -8.23
N GLY A 20 -4.29 -2.42 -8.28
CA GLY A 20 -5.02 -2.24 -9.52
C GLY A 20 -6.42 -1.71 -9.26
N ILE A 21 -7.03 -1.16 -10.31
CA ILE A 21 -8.39 -0.65 -10.22
C ILE A 21 -9.30 -1.58 -11.04
N VAL A 22 -10.31 -2.12 -10.41
CA VAL A 22 -11.27 -3.05 -11.00
C VAL A 22 -12.66 -2.60 -10.59
N ASN A 23 -13.52 -2.29 -11.56
CA ASN A 23 -14.91 -1.91 -11.31
C ASN A 23 -15.02 -0.78 -10.26
N ASP A 24 -14.29 0.30 -10.48
CA ASP A 24 -14.28 1.47 -9.59
C ASP A 24 -13.86 1.14 -8.18
N THR A 25 -13.03 0.12 -8.02
CA THR A 25 -12.54 -0.33 -6.73
C THR A 25 -11.02 -0.49 -6.80
N LEU A 26 -10.33 0.07 -5.83
CA LEU A 26 -8.89 -0.13 -5.69
C LEU A 26 -8.66 -1.43 -4.91
N VAL A 27 -7.92 -2.33 -5.51
CA VAL A 27 -7.55 -3.61 -4.91
C VAL A 27 -6.05 -3.62 -4.72
N MET A 28 -5.57 -3.99 -3.56
CA MET A 28 -4.14 -4.08 -3.34
C MET A 28 -3.78 -5.32 -2.52
N SER A 29 -2.58 -5.81 -2.78
CA SER A 29 -1.99 -6.92 -2.05
C SER A 29 -0.59 -6.52 -1.62
N VAL A 30 -0.26 -6.72 -0.36
CA VAL A 30 1.03 -6.38 0.21
C VAL A 30 1.71 -7.67 0.67
N ARG A 31 2.93 -7.88 0.22
CA ARG A 31 3.76 -8.99 0.69
C ARG A 31 4.97 -8.41 1.41
N ASN A 32 5.23 -8.90 2.61
CA ASN A 32 6.34 -8.47 3.44
C ASN A 32 7.28 -9.66 3.65
N LEU A 33 8.45 -9.62 3.02
CA LEU A 33 9.47 -10.64 3.17
C LEU A 33 10.50 -10.27 4.24
N GLY A 34 10.40 -9.06 4.81
CA GLY A 34 11.28 -8.61 5.87
C GLY A 34 10.83 -9.11 7.23
N TYR A 35 11.64 -8.80 8.24
CA TYR A 35 11.38 -9.27 9.61
C TYR A 35 10.68 -8.22 10.47
N SER A 36 10.83 -6.96 10.14
CA SER A 36 10.22 -5.88 10.89
C SER A 36 9.03 -5.32 10.12
N ARG A 37 8.10 -4.76 10.82
CA ARG A 37 6.89 -4.15 10.28
C ARG A 37 5.86 -5.20 9.90
N ASN A 38 4.63 -4.81 9.97
CA ASN A 38 3.48 -5.69 9.83
C ASN A 38 2.59 -5.18 8.69
N ALA A 39 2.49 -5.96 7.62
CA ALA A 39 1.69 -5.58 6.45
C ALA A 39 0.20 -5.42 6.81
N GLY A 40 -0.31 -6.27 7.68
CA GLY A 40 -1.69 -6.18 8.13
C GLY A 40 -1.97 -4.88 8.87
N GLU A 41 -1.05 -4.42 9.71
CA GLU A 41 -1.20 -3.16 10.41
C GLU A 41 -1.23 -1.98 9.42
N PHE A 42 -0.40 -2.03 8.39
CA PHE A 42 -0.38 -1.00 7.37
C PHE A 42 -1.74 -0.85 6.70
N VAL A 43 -2.28 -1.94 6.17
CA VAL A 43 -3.55 -1.84 5.44
C VAL A 43 -4.70 -1.47 6.36
N ARG A 44 -4.71 -1.96 7.59
CA ARG A 44 -5.75 -1.60 8.56
C ARG A 44 -5.69 -0.13 8.94
N LYS A 45 -4.49 0.40 9.15
CA LYS A 45 -4.31 1.79 9.54
C LYS A 45 -4.90 2.75 8.53
N TYR A 46 -4.67 2.52 7.25
CA TYR A 46 -5.03 3.48 6.21
C TYR A 46 -6.34 3.16 5.51
N PHE A 47 -6.78 1.92 5.50
CA PHE A 47 -7.87 1.52 4.63
C PHE A 47 -9.07 0.86 5.33
N ASN A 48 -8.94 0.52 6.60
CA ASN A 48 -10.01 -0.22 7.29
C ASN A 48 -11.31 0.56 7.40
N GLU A 49 -11.24 1.88 7.51
CA GLU A 49 -12.43 2.72 7.63
C GLU A 49 -13.12 2.98 6.31
N ILE A 50 -12.43 2.83 5.20
CA ILE A 50 -12.95 3.18 3.88
C ILE A 50 -13.16 1.98 2.97
N GLY A 51 -12.88 0.80 3.47
CA GLY A 51 -13.06 -0.42 2.70
C GLY A 51 -12.83 -1.64 3.56
N SER A 52 -12.43 -2.72 2.93
CA SER A 52 -12.07 -3.96 3.61
C SER A 52 -10.55 -4.08 3.63
N ALA A 53 -9.97 -4.25 4.81
CA ALA A 53 -8.52 -4.34 4.94
C ALA A 53 -8.17 -5.33 6.04
N GLY A 54 -7.20 -6.19 5.77
CA GLY A 54 -6.79 -7.18 6.76
C GLY A 54 -5.62 -8.01 6.28
N GLY A 55 -5.12 -8.83 7.19
CA GLY A 55 -4.00 -9.69 6.95
C GLY A 55 -3.15 -9.82 8.18
N HIS A 56 -1.94 -10.29 7.98
CA HIS A 56 -0.97 -10.48 9.05
C HIS A 56 0.38 -9.90 8.64
N ARG A 57 1.41 -10.19 9.41
CA ARG A 57 2.73 -9.58 9.20
C ARG A 57 3.26 -9.77 7.76
N ALA A 58 3.15 -10.99 7.24
CA ALA A 58 3.78 -11.34 5.97
C ALA A 58 2.94 -11.00 4.74
N MET A 59 1.63 -10.97 4.87
CA MET A 59 0.72 -10.72 3.74
C MET A 59 -0.53 -10.01 4.20
N ALA A 60 -0.98 -9.04 3.39
CA ALA A 60 -2.20 -8.31 3.67
C ALA A 60 -2.87 -7.89 2.38
N LYS A 61 -4.16 -7.60 2.47
CA LYS A 61 -4.95 -7.14 1.32
C LYS A 61 -5.88 -6.02 1.76
N ALA A 62 -6.20 -5.16 0.81
CA ALA A 62 -7.22 -4.13 0.99
C ALA A 62 -8.03 -3.98 -0.28
N VAL A 63 -9.32 -3.74 -0.11
CA VAL A 63 -10.27 -3.50 -1.19
C VAL A 63 -11.03 -2.24 -0.83
N VAL A 64 -10.88 -1.18 -1.62
CA VAL A 64 -11.38 0.14 -1.28
C VAL A 64 -12.16 0.71 -2.46
N PRO A 65 -13.46 1.00 -2.30
CA PRO A 65 -14.19 1.72 -3.34
C PRO A 65 -13.50 3.05 -3.65
N LEU A 66 -13.35 3.38 -4.92
CA LEU A 66 -12.63 4.61 -5.30
C LEU A 66 -13.27 5.86 -4.72
N ARG A 67 -14.59 5.93 -4.64
CA ARG A 67 -15.25 7.10 -4.06
C ARG A 67 -14.83 7.31 -2.59
N ASN A 68 -14.67 6.22 -1.84
CA ASN A 68 -14.23 6.33 -0.45
C ASN A 68 -12.77 6.75 -0.35
N PHE A 69 -11.95 6.24 -1.26
CA PHE A 69 -10.55 6.63 -1.33
C PHE A 69 -10.42 8.12 -1.65
N LYS A 70 -11.19 8.59 -2.64
CA LYS A 70 -11.19 10.01 -3.01
C LYS A 70 -11.65 10.90 -1.86
N GLU A 71 -12.65 10.46 -1.14
CA GLU A 71 -13.19 11.21 -0.01
C GLU A 71 -12.15 11.38 1.10
N LYS A 72 -11.36 10.36 1.34
CA LYS A 72 -10.33 10.41 2.39
C LYS A 72 -9.05 11.08 1.93
N PHE A 73 -8.58 10.81 0.71
CA PHE A 73 -7.26 11.21 0.26
C PHE A 73 -7.25 12.26 -0.85
N GLY A 74 -8.41 12.65 -1.33
CA GLY A 74 -8.50 13.66 -2.38
C GLY A 74 -8.84 13.08 -3.74
N ASN A 75 -9.18 13.98 -4.65
CA ASN A 75 -9.63 13.61 -5.98
C ASN A 75 -8.43 13.34 -6.89
N LEU A 76 -8.10 12.06 -7.07
CA LEU A 76 -6.90 11.64 -7.79
C LEU A 76 -7.23 11.12 -9.19
N GLN A 77 -6.29 11.29 -10.10
CA GLN A 77 -6.35 10.68 -11.41
C GLN A 77 -5.92 9.20 -11.33
N ALA A 78 -6.23 8.42 -12.36
CA ALA A 78 -6.04 6.96 -12.33
C ALA A 78 -4.60 6.54 -11.98
N ASP A 79 -3.61 7.26 -12.49
CA ASP A 79 -2.21 6.93 -12.25
C ASP A 79 -1.67 7.47 -10.93
N GLU A 80 -2.41 8.32 -10.25
CA GLU A 80 -1.99 8.87 -8.97
C GLU A 80 -2.32 7.97 -7.78
N TYR A 81 -3.22 7.00 -7.96
CA TYR A 81 -3.57 6.07 -6.87
C TYR A 81 -2.38 5.26 -6.41
N THR A 82 -1.61 4.75 -7.37
CA THR A 82 -0.41 3.98 -7.06
C THR A 82 0.60 4.82 -6.28
N ASN A 83 0.80 6.06 -6.70
CA ASN A 83 1.72 6.97 -6.01
C ASN A 83 1.24 7.28 -4.59
N LYS A 84 -0.07 7.40 -4.41
CA LYS A 84 -0.63 7.66 -3.08
C LYS A 84 -0.42 6.47 -2.16
N VAL A 85 -0.69 5.26 -2.65
CA VAL A 85 -0.46 4.05 -1.86
C VAL A 85 1.01 3.94 -1.47
N LEU A 86 1.91 4.23 -2.40
CA LEU A 86 3.34 4.23 -2.12
C LEU A 86 3.70 5.26 -1.04
N ALA A 87 3.16 6.46 -1.14
CA ALA A 87 3.42 7.50 -0.15
C ALA A 87 2.95 7.08 1.24
N LEU A 88 1.80 6.43 1.33
CA LEU A 88 1.29 5.93 2.60
C LEU A 88 2.17 4.82 3.17
N ALA A 89 2.67 3.93 2.31
CA ALA A 89 3.58 2.88 2.74
C ALA A 89 4.89 3.46 3.27
N LEU A 90 5.44 4.45 2.59
CA LEU A 90 6.66 5.13 3.03
C LEU A 90 6.44 5.84 4.38
N GLU A 91 5.31 6.50 4.54
CA GLU A 91 4.97 7.15 5.79
C GLU A 91 4.90 6.14 6.95
N PHE A 92 4.21 5.03 6.71
CA PHE A 92 4.08 3.98 7.71
C PHE A 92 5.45 3.40 8.12
N LEU A 93 6.29 3.13 7.15
CA LEU A 93 7.62 2.58 7.41
C LEU A 93 8.52 3.59 8.10
N HIS A 94 8.41 4.87 7.74
CA HIS A 94 9.22 5.92 8.33
C HIS A 94 8.90 6.18 9.80
N GLU A 95 7.66 6.07 10.19
CA GLU A 95 7.24 6.30 11.58
C GLU A 95 8.00 5.44 12.57
N HIS A 96 8.45 4.26 12.15
CA HIS A 96 9.04 3.29 13.06
C HIS A 96 10.50 2.98 12.75
N GLN A 97 10.95 3.23 11.53
CA GLN A 97 12.34 2.97 11.13
C GLN A 97 12.78 3.98 10.08
N PRO A 98 13.33 5.11 10.52
CA PRO A 98 13.78 6.16 9.59
C PRO A 98 15.14 5.85 8.95
N SER A 99 15.41 4.62 8.58
CA SER A 99 16.64 4.23 7.91
C SER A 99 16.54 4.43 6.40
N GLU A 100 17.67 4.35 5.69
CA GLU A 100 17.69 4.47 4.24
C GLU A 100 16.79 3.43 3.58
N ARG A 101 16.14 3.85 2.52
CA ARG A 101 15.24 3.00 1.75
C ARG A 101 15.57 3.10 0.28
N LYS A 102 15.47 1.98 -0.41
CA LYS A 102 15.53 1.95 -1.86
C LYS A 102 14.15 1.67 -2.39
N LEU A 103 13.75 2.45 -3.37
CA LEU A 103 12.47 2.29 -4.04
C LEU A 103 12.70 1.65 -5.39
N VAL A 104 11.99 0.57 -5.66
CA VAL A 104 11.97 -0.08 -6.96
C VAL A 104 10.53 -0.09 -7.47
N VAL A 105 10.31 0.55 -8.59
CA VAL A 105 8.97 0.62 -9.20
C VAL A 105 8.99 -0.15 -10.51
N LYS A 106 8.03 -1.06 -10.64
CA LYS A 106 7.83 -1.85 -11.85
C LYS A 106 6.37 -1.71 -12.28
N ALA A 107 6.18 -1.34 -13.48
CA ALA A 107 4.84 -1.20 -14.04
C ALA A 107 4.54 -2.31 -15.04
#